data_af85270cb10851c3842d96b7afa4e735
#
_entry.id   af85270cb10851c3842d96b7afa4e735
#
_cell.length_a   1.000
_cell.length_b   1.000
_cell.length_c   1.000
_cell.angle_alpha   90.00
_cell.angle_beta   90.00
_cell.angle_gamma   90.00
#
_symmetry.space_group_name_H-M   'P 1'
#
loop_
_entity.id
_entity.type
_entity.pdbx_description
1 polymer ?
#
loop_
_entity_poly.entity_id
_entity_poly.type
_entity_poly.pdbx_seq_one_letter_code
_entity_poly.pdbx_strand_id
1 'polypeptide(L)'
;FNMKKMQDYEFWFITGSQFLYGEETLRSVEKDAREILDKLNESKNLPYPVKFKLVATTAENITQVMKDANYNDKVAGVITWMHTFSPAKNWIRGTKLLQKPLLHLATQFLNHIPYDTIDFDYMNLNQSAHGDREYAFINARLRKNNKIITGYWGDEDIQKQIAKWMDAAVGYNESFGIKVVTFADKMRNVAVTDGDKIEAQIKFGWTVDYWGVADLVEEVNAVAEDDINNKYEEMKKEYNFVEGENSSEKFEHNTKYQIR
;
A
#
# COMPACT_ATOMS: atom_id res chain seq x y z
N PHE A 1 -21.66 3.13 8.54
CA PHE A 1 -20.25 2.85 8.33
C PHE A 1 -19.77 3.59 7.08
N ASN A 2 -19.03 4.71 7.24
CA ASN A 2 -18.31 5.31 6.12
C ASN A 2 -17.11 4.40 5.82
N MET A 3 -17.23 3.51 4.85
CA MET A 3 -16.06 2.86 4.28
C MET A 3 -15.21 3.94 3.62
N LYS A 4 -14.00 4.17 4.13
CA LYS A 4 -12.99 4.98 3.47
C LYS A 4 -12.82 4.39 2.08
N LYS A 5 -13.07 5.16 1.03
CA LYS A 5 -12.86 4.66 -0.33
C LYS A 5 -11.37 4.36 -0.47
N MET A 6 -11.01 3.17 -0.91
CA MET A 6 -9.60 2.79 -1.20
C MET A 6 -8.94 3.75 -2.20
N GLN A 7 -9.72 4.63 -2.84
CA GLN A 7 -9.27 5.66 -3.78
C GLN A 7 -8.67 6.90 -3.14
N ASP A 8 -8.75 7.07 -1.83
CA ASP A 8 -8.25 8.27 -1.13
C ASP A 8 -6.79 8.16 -0.67
N TYR A 9 -6.11 7.07 -0.99
CA TYR A 9 -4.71 6.87 -0.66
C TYR A 9 -3.76 7.57 -1.63
N GLU A 10 -2.61 7.97 -1.09
CA GLU A 10 -1.48 8.52 -1.83
C GLU A 10 -0.17 7.90 -1.36
N PHE A 11 0.85 7.94 -2.21
CA PHE A 11 2.20 7.53 -1.87
C PHE A 11 3.13 8.73 -1.88
N TRP A 12 4.06 8.78 -0.94
CA TRP A 12 5.02 9.86 -0.86
C TRP A 12 6.35 9.45 -1.47
N PHE A 13 6.88 10.33 -2.31
CA PHE A 13 8.17 10.14 -2.97
C PHE A 13 9.20 11.08 -2.34
N ILE A 14 10.31 10.49 -1.88
CA ILE A 14 11.40 11.18 -1.20
C ILE A 14 12.68 10.89 -1.96
N THR A 15 13.34 11.94 -2.46
CA THR A 15 14.58 11.81 -3.23
C THR A 15 15.78 12.13 -2.36
N GLY A 16 16.73 11.21 -2.25
CA GLY A 16 17.95 11.39 -1.48
C GLY A 16 19.02 12.17 -2.24
N SER A 17 19.67 13.11 -1.54
CA SER A 17 20.86 13.85 -2.01
C SER A 17 21.67 14.34 -0.79
N GLN A 18 22.59 15.27 -1.00
CA GLN A 18 23.34 15.91 0.07
C GLN A 18 23.76 17.34 -0.30
N PHE A 19 23.94 18.20 0.69
CA PHE A 19 24.32 19.60 0.49
C PHE A 19 25.68 19.80 -0.19
N LEU A 20 26.56 18.81 -0.13
CA LEU A 20 27.89 18.87 -0.75
C LEU A 20 27.85 19.21 -2.25
N TYR A 21 26.78 18.82 -2.93
CA TYR A 21 26.63 19.06 -4.38
C TYR A 21 26.21 20.48 -4.73
N GLY A 22 25.85 21.32 -3.76
CA GLY A 22 25.41 22.68 -3.96
C GLY A 22 23.95 22.82 -4.39
N GLU A 23 23.43 24.05 -4.31
CA GLU A 23 22.01 24.34 -4.53
C GLU A 23 21.53 24.08 -5.97
N GLU A 24 22.39 24.31 -6.97
CA GLU A 24 22.06 24.10 -8.37
C GLU A 24 21.79 22.62 -8.66
N THR A 25 22.67 21.74 -8.17
CA THR A 25 22.49 20.29 -8.26
C THR A 25 21.24 19.84 -7.51
N LEU A 26 20.96 20.39 -6.32
CA LEU A 26 19.75 20.05 -5.57
C LEU A 26 18.48 20.48 -6.31
N ARG A 27 18.49 21.62 -7.00
CA ARG A 27 17.38 22.04 -7.88
C ARG A 27 17.19 21.08 -9.06
N SER A 28 18.29 20.62 -9.66
CA SER A 28 18.24 19.61 -10.73
C SER A 28 17.67 18.29 -10.23
N VAL A 29 18.08 17.83 -9.04
CA VAL A 29 17.54 16.62 -8.37
C VAL A 29 16.03 16.74 -8.16
N GLU A 30 15.54 17.88 -7.69
CA GLU A 30 14.11 18.10 -7.51
C GLU A 30 13.36 18.12 -8.83
N LYS A 31 13.90 18.79 -9.85
CA LYS A 31 13.31 18.86 -11.20
C LYS A 31 13.15 17.46 -11.79
N ASP A 32 14.21 16.66 -11.75
CA ASP A 32 14.22 15.30 -12.29
C ASP A 32 13.24 14.38 -11.52
N ALA A 33 13.17 14.52 -10.20
CA ALA A 33 12.21 13.80 -9.38
C ALA A 33 10.76 14.14 -9.75
N ARG A 34 10.46 15.42 -9.95
CA ARG A 34 9.12 15.86 -10.36
C ARG A 34 8.76 15.36 -11.75
N GLU A 35 9.71 15.39 -12.70
CA GLU A 35 9.52 14.89 -14.06
C GLU A 35 9.19 13.38 -14.04
N ILE A 36 9.91 12.58 -13.25
CA ILE A 36 9.59 11.15 -13.06
C ILE A 36 8.16 11.00 -12.57
N LEU A 37 7.76 11.76 -11.54
CA LEU A 37 6.45 11.62 -10.93
C LEU A 37 5.31 12.07 -11.84
N ASP A 38 5.49 13.15 -12.59
CA ASP A 38 4.49 13.62 -13.56
C ASP A 38 4.22 12.50 -14.58
N LYS A 39 5.27 11.91 -15.15
CA LYS A 39 5.14 10.81 -16.12
C LYS A 39 4.58 9.53 -15.51
N LEU A 40 4.96 9.17 -14.28
CA LEU A 40 4.40 8.01 -13.58
C LEU A 40 2.90 8.19 -13.29
N ASN A 41 2.49 9.36 -12.83
CA ASN A 41 1.08 9.66 -12.57
C ASN A 41 0.24 9.74 -13.86
N GLU A 42 0.82 10.16 -14.98
CA GLU A 42 0.18 10.20 -16.28
C GLU A 42 0.05 8.82 -16.94
N SER A 43 0.91 7.86 -16.60
CA SER A 43 1.03 6.56 -17.26
C SER A 43 -0.20 5.67 -17.14
N LYS A 44 -1.11 5.95 -16.19
CA LYS A 44 -2.28 5.12 -15.84
C LYS A 44 -1.96 3.68 -15.40
N ASN A 45 -0.68 3.34 -15.27
CA ASN A 45 -0.24 2.03 -14.77
C ASN A 45 -0.23 1.97 -13.24
N LEU A 46 -0.22 3.13 -12.57
CA LEU A 46 -0.26 3.21 -11.11
C LEU A 46 -1.70 3.41 -10.62
N PRO A 47 -2.17 2.60 -9.65
CA PRO A 47 -3.55 2.68 -9.15
C PRO A 47 -3.77 3.88 -8.20
N TYR A 48 -2.69 4.48 -7.68
CA TYR A 48 -2.74 5.58 -6.71
C TYR A 48 -1.75 6.68 -7.07
N PRO A 49 -2.04 7.94 -6.72
CA PRO A 49 -1.14 9.06 -6.99
C PRO A 49 0.13 8.99 -6.13
N VAL A 50 1.24 9.37 -6.74
CA VAL A 50 2.53 9.55 -6.08
C VAL A 50 2.83 11.03 -5.95
N LYS A 51 3.14 11.51 -4.74
CA LYS A 51 3.40 12.91 -4.45
C LYS A 51 4.85 13.13 -4.04
N PHE A 52 5.52 14.05 -4.71
CA PHE A 52 6.83 14.54 -4.30
C PHE A 52 6.76 15.23 -2.94
N LYS A 53 7.71 14.94 -2.05
CA LYS A 53 7.76 15.56 -0.72
C LYS A 53 8.94 16.49 -0.56
N LEU A 54 10.15 15.99 -0.76
CA LEU A 54 11.36 16.81 -0.64
C LEU A 54 12.57 16.10 -1.25
N VAL A 55 13.63 16.89 -1.44
CA VAL A 55 14.99 16.39 -1.58
C VAL A 55 15.57 16.24 -0.18
N ALA A 56 15.82 15.00 0.21
CA ALA A 56 16.28 14.61 1.54
C ALA A 56 17.80 14.73 1.66
N THR A 57 18.28 15.65 2.47
CA THR A 57 19.70 16.00 2.59
C THR A 57 20.27 15.88 3.99
N THR A 58 19.41 15.89 5.03
CA THR A 58 19.82 15.81 6.43
C THR A 58 19.04 14.74 7.20
N ALA A 59 19.61 14.27 8.30
CA ALA A 59 18.92 13.34 9.19
C ALA A 59 17.63 13.95 9.78
N GLU A 60 17.60 15.26 9.99
CA GLU A 60 16.46 16.00 10.55
C GLU A 60 15.28 16.02 9.56
N ASN A 61 15.51 16.44 8.30
CA ASN A 61 14.42 16.53 7.32
C ASN A 61 13.91 15.13 6.93
N ILE A 62 14.79 14.13 6.84
CA ILE A 62 14.40 12.73 6.64
C ILE A 62 13.55 12.24 7.81
N THR A 63 13.99 12.49 9.03
CA THR A 63 13.24 12.06 10.22
C THR A 63 11.86 12.72 10.28
N GLN A 64 11.78 14.01 9.95
CA GLN A 64 10.52 14.74 9.97
C GLN A 64 9.52 14.20 8.94
N VAL A 65 9.93 14.05 7.68
CA VAL A 65 9.03 13.54 6.63
C VAL A 65 8.54 12.12 6.92
N MET A 66 9.36 11.26 7.55
CA MET A 66 8.94 9.91 7.94
C MET A 66 7.93 9.93 9.09
N LYS A 67 8.06 10.86 10.03
CA LYS A 67 7.03 11.08 11.07
C LYS A 67 5.73 11.59 10.44
N ASP A 68 5.82 12.58 9.57
CA ASP A 68 4.65 13.14 8.90
C ASP A 68 3.89 12.08 8.09
N ALA A 69 4.62 11.15 7.44
CA ALA A 69 4.02 10.01 6.75
C ALA A 69 3.28 9.07 7.71
N ASN A 70 3.85 8.79 8.89
CA ASN A 70 3.19 7.94 9.89
C ASN A 70 1.85 8.50 10.36
N TYR A 71 1.77 9.82 10.58
CA TYR A 71 0.59 10.49 11.11
C TYR A 71 -0.43 10.92 10.05
N ASN A 72 -0.13 10.70 8.78
CA ASN A 72 -1.06 11.03 7.70
C ASN A 72 -1.82 9.78 7.23
N ASP A 73 -3.11 9.71 7.54
CA ASP A 73 -3.97 8.58 7.21
C ASP A 73 -4.14 8.34 5.71
N LYS A 74 -3.88 9.36 4.87
CA LYS A 74 -3.94 9.21 3.41
C LYS A 74 -2.69 8.55 2.83
N VAL A 75 -1.59 8.54 3.57
CA VAL A 75 -0.33 7.96 3.09
C VAL A 75 -0.34 6.46 3.29
N ALA A 76 -0.40 5.71 2.19
CA ALA A 76 -0.34 4.26 2.22
C ALA A 76 1.10 3.72 2.30
N GLY A 77 2.07 4.46 1.79
CA GLY A 77 3.47 4.06 1.81
C GLY A 77 4.41 5.16 1.32
N VAL A 78 5.70 4.91 1.50
CA VAL A 78 6.79 5.81 1.11
C VAL A 78 7.65 5.14 0.06
N ILE A 79 7.96 5.89 -1.01
CA ILE A 79 8.88 5.50 -2.07
C ILE A 79 10.13 6.37 -1.93
N THR A 80 11.30 5.75 -1.86
CA THR A 80 12.60 6.45 -1.83
C THR A 80 13.38 6.21 -3.11
N TRP A 81 14.07 7.24 -3.57
CA TRP A 81 14.99 7.21 -4.70
C TRP A 81 16.26 7.99 -4.38
N MET A 82 17.41 7.41 -4.70
CA MET A 82 18.71 8.08 -4.55
C MET A 82 19.16 8.55 -5.92
N HIS A 83 18.98 9.85 -6.24
CA HIS A 83 19.40 10.39 -7.54
C HIS A 83 20.91 10.64 -7.59
N THR A 84 21.40 11.38 -6.61
CA THR A 84 22.83 11.51 -6.32
C THR A 84 23.23 10.54 -5.24
N PHE A 85 24.50 10.51 -4.83
CA PHE A 85 24.87 9.86 -3.59
C PHE A 85 24.22 10.57 -2.40
N SER A 86 23.46 9.83 -1.63
CA SER A 86 22.84 10.29 -0.39
C SER A 86 23.38 9.45 0.78
N PRO A 87 24.13 10.04 1.73
CA PRO A 87 24.73 9.29 2.83
C PRO A 87 23.68 8.55 3.65
N ALA A 88 23.70 7.22 3.61
CA ALA A 88 22.65 6.40 4.23
C ALA A 88 22.61 6.51 5.76
N LYS A 89 23.68 6.97 6.39
CA LYS A 89 23.69 7.27 7.82
C LYS A 89 22.62 8.28 8.23
N ASN A 90 22.30 9.24 7.35
CA ASN A 90 21.26 10.24 7.60
C ASN A 90 19.85 9.60 7.62
N TRP A 91 19.65 8.46 6.96
CA TRP A 91 18.37 7.77 6.86
C TRP A 91 18.06 6.87 8.06
N ILE A 92 19.05 6.51 8.89
CA ILE A 92 18.90 5.51 9.96
C ILE A 92 17.73 5.85 10.88
N ARG A 93 17.68 7.07 11.41
CA ARG A 93 16.66 7.47 12.38
C ARG A 93 15.27 7.52 11.76
N GLY A 94 15.14 8.15 10.59
CA GLY A 94 13.86 8.27 9.89
C GLY A 94 13.31 6.91 9.48
N THR A 95 14.13 6.06 8.85
CA THR A 95 13.74 4.71 8.44
C THR A 95 13.35 3.83 9.62
N LYS A 96 14.06 3.93 10.75
CA LYS A 96 13.70 3.19 11.98
C LYS A 96 12.34 3.60 12.54
N LEU A 97 11.98 4.86 12.44
CA LEU A 97 10.71 5.40 12.93
C LEU A 97 9.54 5.18 11.98
N LEU A 98 9.79 4.98 10.69
CA LEU A 98 8.74 4.80 9.69
C LEU A 98 7.96 3.51 9.98
N GLN A 99 6.64 3.64 10.13
CA GLN A 99 5.70 2.51 10.32
C GLN A 99 4.97 2.13 9.02
N LYS A 100 4.94 3.03 8.05
CA LYS A 100 4.32 2.78 6.75
C LYS A 100 5.18 1.84 5.88
N PRO A 101 4.57 1.11 4.94
CA PRO A 101 5.28 0.35 3.92
C PRO A 101 6.32 1.20 3.19
N LEU A 102 7.49 0.62 2.93
CA LEU A 102 8.62 1.27 2.29
C LEU A 102 8.99 0.56 0.99
N LEU A 103 9.07 1.32 -0.09
CA LEU A 103 9.64 0.92 -1.37
C LEU A 103 10.91 1.74 -1.63
N HIS A 104 12.00 1.07 -2.00
CA HIS A 104 13.15 1.73 -2.60
C HIS A 104 13.17 1.48 -4.12
N LEU A 105 13.04 2.55 -4.90
CA LEU A 105 13.13 2.50 -6.35
C LEU A 105 14.59 2.76 -6.75
N ALA A 106 15.30 1.69 -7.09
CA ALA A 106 16.69 1.75 -7.57
C ALA A 106 16.68 1.96 -9.09
N THR A 107 16.66 3.20 -9.51
CA THR A 107 16.51 3.62 -10.91
C THR A 107 17.46 4.76 -11.28
N GLN A 108 17.72 4.92 -12.56
CA GLN A 108 18.41 6.07 -13.14
C GLN A 108 17.39 7.02 -13.77
N PHE A 109 17.69 8.31 -13.80
CA PHE A 109 16.82 9.29 -14.46
C PHE A 109 16.71 9.03 -15.96
N LEU A 110 17.84 8.78 -16.63
CA LEU A 110 17.88 8.43 -18.05
C LEU A 110 17.95 6.90 -18.24
N ASN A 111 17.40 6.41 -19.35
CA ASN A 111 17.46 5.00 -19.76
C ASN A 111 18.75 4.61 -20.48
N HIS A 112 19.62 5.58 -20.74
CA HIS A 112 20.90 5.38 -21.44
C HIS A 112 21.97 6.31 -20.87
N ILE A 113 23.23 5.96 -21.10
CA ILE A 113 24.37 6.81 -20.77
C ILE A 113 24.68 7.70 -21.98
N PRO A 114 24.67 9.04 -21.84
CA PRO A 114 24.96 9.95 -22.95
C PRO A 114 26.48 10.05 -23.18
N TYR A 115 27.06 9.04 -23.80
CA TYR A 115 28.51 8.87 -23.94
C TYR A 115 29.23 10.08 -24.59
N ASP A 116 28.54 10.80 -25.48
CA ASP A 116 29.13 11.94 -26.19
C ASP A 116 29.22 13.23 -25.34
N THR A 117 28.45 13.30 -24.24
CA THR A 117 28.32 14.51 -23.40
C THR A 117 28.58 14.27 -21.95
N ILE A 118 28.88 13.02 -21.56
CA ILE A 118 29.12 12.66 -20.17
C ILE A 118 30.38 13.34 -19.63
N ASP A 119 30.24 14.02 -18.51
CA ASP A 119 31.31 14.67 -17.79
C ASP A 119 31.25 14.33 -16.29
N PHE A 120 32.07 14.99 -15.51
CA PHE A 120 32.13 14.76 -14.06
C PHE A 120 30.87 15.27 -13.34
N ASP A 121 30.25 16.34 -13.82
CA ASP A 121 29.02 16.91 -13.26
C ASP A 121 27.83 16.00 -13.52
N TYR A 122 27.75 15.44 -14.74
CA TYR A 122 26.77 14.39 -15.06
C TYR A 122 26.92 13.19 -14.13
N MET A 123 28.16 12.72 -13.92
CA MET A 123 28.40 11.56 -13.03
C MET A 123 28.01 11.88 -11.59
N ASN A 124 28.27 13.07 -11.07
CA ASN A 124 27.90 13.49 -9.74
C ASN A 124 26.37 13.55 -9.56
N LEU A 125 25.64 14.05 -10.56
CA LEU A 125 24.18 14.11 -10.53
C LEU A 125 23.57 12.70 -10.57
N ASN A 126 24.13 11.79 -11.37
CA ASN A 126 23.56 10.49 -11.66
C ASN A 126 24.27 9.33 -10.92
N GLN A 127 24.41 9.44 -9.61
CA GLN A 127 25.07 8.44 -8.75
C GLN A 127 24.09 7.56 -7.95
N SER A 128 22.91 7.29 -8.48
CA SER A 128 21.89 6.53 -7.74
C SER A 128 22.38 5.15 -7.26
N ALA A 129 23.07 4.40 -8.10
CA ALA A 129 23.57 3.05 -7.73
C ALA A 129 24.51 3.07 -6.51
N HIS A 130 25.23 4.15 -6.27
CA HIS A 130 26.10 4.30 -5.09
C HIS A 130 25.27 4.50 -3.82
N GLY A 131 24.30 5.42 -3.85
CA GLY A 131 23.38 5.66 -2.74
C GLY A 131 22.48 4.46 -2.47
N ASP A 132 21.98 3.79 -3.51
CA ASP A 132 21.12 2.61 -3.43
C ASP A 132 21.76 1.48 -2.61
N ARG A 133 23.04 1.20 -2.85
CA ARG A 133 23.76 0.12 -2.15
C ARG A 133 23.92 0.41 -0.66
N GLU A 134 24.29 1.62 -0.32
CA GLU A 134 24.48 2.00 1.08
C GLU A 134 23.13 2.05 1.82
N TYR A 135 22.10 2.56 1.16
CA TYR A 135 20.75 2.59 1.71
C TYR A 135 20.18 1.19 1.93
N ALA A 136 20.35 0.29 0.96
CA ALA A 136 19.93 -1.10 1.10
C ALA A 136 20.68 -1.81 2.24
N PHE A 137 21.99 -1.55 2.39
CA PHE A 137 22.79 -2.06 3.52
C PHE A 137 22.24 -1.59 4.87
N ILE A 138 21.90 -0.31 5.02
CA ILE A 138 21.32 0.22 6.26
C ILE A 138 19.96 -0.39 6.53
N ASN A 139 19.09 -0.51 5.54
CA ASN A 139 17.77 -1.15 5.69
C ASN A 139 17.89 -2.61 6.16
N ALA A 140 18.84 -3.36 5.59
CA ALA A 140 19.14 -4.73 6.01
C ALA A 140 19.62 -4.78 7.47
N ARG A 141 20.52 -3.86 7.88
CA ARG A 141 21.03 -3.76 9.26
C ARG A 141 19.92 -3.41 10.25
N LEU A 142 18.98 -2.57 9.87
CA LEU A 142 17.80 -2.20 10.65
C LEU A 142 16.74 -3.31 10.68
N ARG A 143 16.89 -4.37 9.90
CA ARG A 143 15.85 -5.40 9.63
C ARG A 143 14.54 -4.75 9.21
N LYS A 144 14.63 -3.68 8.42
CA LYS A 144 13.45 -2.96 7.92
C LYS A 144 12.84 -3.75 6.76
N ASN A 145 11.58 -4.14 6.91
CA ASN A 145 10.83 -4.68 5.79
C ASN A 145 10.66 -3.58 4.74
N ASN A 146 11.27 -3.78 3.60
CA ASN A 146 11.16 -2.89 2.46
C ASN A 146 11.14 -3.68 1.16
N LYS A 147 10.45 -3.15 0.16
CA LYS A 147 10.53 -3.64 -1.21
C LYS A 147 11.63 -2.87 -1.93
N ILE A 148 12.46 -3.56 -2.70
CA ILE A 148 13.39 -2.94 -3.64
C ILE A 148 12.93 -3.32 -5.04
N ILE A 149 12.76 -2.32 -5.91
CA ILE A 149 12.50 -2.50 -7.34
C ILE A 149 13.66 -1.86 -8.08
N THR A 150 14.30 -2.63 -8.95
CA THR A 150 15.46 -2.19 -9.73
C THR A 150 15.14 -2.22 -11.21
N GLY A 151 15.34 -1.09 -11.88
CA GLY A 151 15.12 -0.94 -13.32
C GLY A 151 14.80 0.49 -13.70
N TYR A 152 14.61 0.73 -14.99
CA TYR A 152 14.26 2.07 -15.47
C TYR A 152 12.79 2.38 -15.13
N TRP A 153 12.56 3.51 -14.47
CA TRP A 153 11.21 3.91 -14.00
C TRP A 153 10.17 4.05 -15.12
N GLY A 154 10.62 4.33 -16.36
CA GLY A 154 9.75 4.44 -17.54
C GLY A 154 9.29 3.12 -18.11
N ASP A 155 9.89 1.98 -17.70
CA ASP A 155 9.52 0.67 -18.21
C ASP A 155 8.19 0.20 -17.61
N GLU A 156 7.32 -0.31 -18.46
CA GLU A 156 5.99 -0.78 -18.08
C GLU A 156 6.04 -1.89 -17.01
N ASP A 157 7.00 -2.81 -17.10
CA ASP A 157 7.16 -3.88 -16.12
C ASP A 157 7.60 -3.36 -14.75
N ILE A 158 8.40 -2.29 -14.69
CA ILE A 158 8.77 -1.63 -13.44
C ILE A 158 7.56 -0.94 -12.85
N GLN A 159 6.77 -0.22 -13.66
CA GLN A 159 5.53 0.42 -13.22
C GLN A 159 4.51 -0.59 -12.69
N LYS A 160 4.34 -1.74 -13.34
CA LYS A 160 3.49 -2.84 -12.86
C LYS A 160 3.96 -3.42 -11.52
N GLN A 161 5.27 -3.51 -11.31
CA GLN A 161 5.82 -3.95 -10.01
C GLN A 161 5.54 -2.93 -8.91
N ILE A 162 5.66 -1.62 -9.22
CA ILE A 162 5.31 -0.53 -8.29
C ILE A 162 3.81 -0.62 -7.97
N ALA A 163 2.94 -0.74 -8.97
CA ALA A 163 1.49 -0.87 -8.80
C ALA A 163 1.11 -2.04 -7.87
N LYS A 164 1.69 -3.21 -8.12
CA LYS A 164 1.46 -4.40 -7.27
C LYS A 164 1.90 -4.17 -5.81
N TRP A 165 3.00 -3.44 -5.61
CA TRP A 165 3.43 -3.09 -4.26
C TRP A 165 2.48 -2.06 -3.63
N MET A 166 1.96 -1.09 -4.40
CA MET A 166 0.98 -0.13 -3.91
C MET A 166 -0.28 -0.82 -3.40
N ASP A 167 -0.83 -1.79 -4.16
CA ASP A 167 -1.99 -2.57 -3.75
C ASP A 167 -1.73 -3.33 -2.44
N ALA A 168 -0.55 -3.94 -2.30
CA ALA A 168 -0.17 -4.62 -1.07
C ALA A 168 -0.01 -3.65 0.12
N ALA A 169 0.52 -2.43 -0.12
CA ALA A 169 0.67 -1.41 0.89
C ALA A 169 -0.68 -0.85 1.36
N VAL A 170 -1.64 -0.67 0.45
CA VAL A 170 -3.01 -0.28 0.79
C VAL A 170 -3.69 -1.39 1.59
N GLY A 171 -3.59 -2.65 1.13
CA GLY A 171 -4.13 -3.80 1.86
C GLY A 171 -3.57 -3.91 3.28
N TYR A 172 -2.28 -3.63 3.47
CA TYR A 172 -1.67 -3.57 4.80
C TYR A 172 -2.28 -2.47 5.68
N ASN A 173 -2.46 -1.24 5.16
CA ASN A 173 -3.06 -0.15 5.95
C ASN A 173 -4.54 -0.43 6.27
N GLU A 174 -5.31 -0.97 5.33
CA GLU A 174 -6.72 -1.34 5.54
C GLU A 174 -6.88 -2.48 6.56
N SER A 175 -5.89 -3.38 6.64
CA SER A 175 -5.88 -4.50 7.59
C SER A 175 -6.10 -4.05 9.05
N PHE A 176 -5.54 -2.92 9.45
CA PHE A 176 -5.70 -2.38 10.81
C PHE A 176 -7.12 -1.90 11.14
N GLY A 177 -7.97 -1.73 10.15
CA GLY A 177 -9.37 -1.33 10.30
C GLY A 177 -10.37 -2.49 10.28
N ILE A 178 -9.91 -3.72 10.01
CA ILE A 178 -10.78 -4.89 9.86
C ILE A 178 -11.39 -5.26 11.20
N LYS A 179 -12.73 -5.39 11.22
CA LYS A 179 -13.51 -5.92 12.33
C LYS A 179 -14.12 -7.24 11.91
N VAL A 180 -13.81 -8.28 12.64
CA VAL A 180 -14.35 -9.64 12.44
C VAL A 180 -15.33 -9.92 13.56
N VAL A 181 -16.58 -10.18 13.19
CA VAL A 181 -17.64 -10.58 14.13
C VAL A 181 -17.72 -12.08 14.14
N THR A 182 -17.69 -12.68 15.32
CA THR A 182 -17.92 -14.12 15.52
C THR A 182 -19.22 -14.33 16.30
N PHE A 183 -20.16 -15.08 15.74
CA PHE A 183 -21.40 -15.45 16.43
C PHE A 183 -21.23 -16.81 17.06
N ALA A 184 -21.58 -16.92 18.36
CA ALA A 184 -21.49 -18.16 19.14
C ALA A 184 -20.08 -18.79 19.26
N ASP A 185 -19.04 -18.00 18.97
CA ASP A 185 -17.61 -18.32 19.07
C ASP A 185 -17.21 -19.58 18.26
N LYS A 186 -16.50 -20.53 18.86
CA LYS A 186 -15.93 -21.72 18.21
C LYS A 186 -16.88 -22.92 18.18
N MET A 187 -16.65 -23.80 17.23
CA MET A 187 -17.33 -25.10 17.19
C MET A 187 -16.75 -26.06 18.23
N ARG A 188 -17.62 -26.77 18.96
CA ARG A 188 -17.18 -27.70 19.97
C ARG A 188 -16.32 -28.83 19.36
N ASN A 189 -15.15 -29.05 19.93
CA ASN A 189 -14.20 -30.12 19.55
C ASN A 189 -13.62 -29.98 18.10
N VAL A 190 -13.73 -28.81 17.48
CA VAL A 190 -13.17 -28.57 16.16
C VAL A 190 -11.99 -27.62 16.30
N ALA A 191 -10.78 -28.17 16.35
CA ALA A 191 -9.54 -27.41 16.63
C ALA A 191 -9.26 -26.25 15.67
N VAL A 192 -9.64 -26.38 14.40
CA VAL A 192 -9.41 -25.33 13.39
C VAL A 192 -10.27 -24.09 13.58
N THR A 193 -11.28 -24.16 14.44
CA THR A 193 -12.11 -23.00 14.80
C THR A 193 -11.62 -22.29 16.06
N ASP A 194 -10.61 -22.86 16.75
CA ASP A 194 -9.93 -22.23 17.88
C ASP A 194 -8.82 -21.32 17.37
N GLY A 195 -9.10 -20.02 17.25
CA GLY A 195 -8.13 -19.02 16.86
C GLY A 195 -7.69 -18.12 18.01
N ASP A 196 -6.43 -17.69 18.00
CA ASP A 196 -5.94 -16.68 18.92
C ASP A 196 -6.32 -15.28 18.40
N LYS A 197 -7.43 -14.74 18.94
CA LYS A 197 -7.99 -13.44 18.56
C LYS A 197 -7.04 -12.29 18.94
N ILE A 198 -6.31 -12.44 20.03
CA ILE A 198 -5.33 -11.44 20.48
C ILE A 198 -4.11 -11.43 19.56
N GLU A 199 -3.60 -12.59 19.18
CA GLU A 199 -2.49 -12.69 18.24
C GLU A 199 -2.87 -12.17 16.85
N ALA A 200 -4.12 -12.39 16.41
CA ALA A 200 -4.65 -11.81 15.18
C ALA A 200 -4.61 -10.27 15.23
N GLN A 201 -4.98 -9.66 16.35
CA GLN A 201 -4.91 -8.21 16.53
C GLN A 201 -3.46 -7.71 16.56
N ILE A 202 -2.57 -8.41 17.28
CA ILE A 202 -1.15 -8.04 17.36
C ILE A 202 -0.47 -8.10 16.00
N LYS A 203 -0.71 -9.15 15.22
CA LYS A 203 -0.02 -9.39 13.94
C LYS A 203 -0.65 -8.70 12.74
N PHE A 204 -1.98 -8.64 12.68
CA PHE A 204 -2.73 -8.18 11.51
C PHE A 204 -3.51 -6.88 11.77
N GLY A 205 -3.61 -6.46 13.03
CA GLY A 205 -4.43 -5.30 13.41
C GLY A 205 -5.94 -5.58 13.42
N TRP A 206 -6.37 -6.81 13.22
CA TRP A 206 -7.78 -7.17 13.15
C TRP A 206 -8.41 -7.16 14.54
N THR A 207 -9.55 -6.51 14.69
CA THR A 207 -10.37 -6.65 15.88
C THR A 207 -11.32 -7.82 15.68
N VAL A 208 -11.17 -8.88 16.47
CA VAL A 208 -12.03 -10.09 16.39
C VAL A 208 -12.86 -10.17 17.65
N ASP A 209 -14.15 -9.84 17.54
CA ASP A 209 -15.08 -9.78 18.67
C ASP A 209 -16.14 -10.87 18.61
N TYR A 210 -16.54 -11.31 19.80
CA TYR A 210 -17.63 -12.24 20.01
C TYR A 210 -18.96 -11.51 20.20
N TRP A 211 -19.99 -12.00 19.52
CA TRP A 211 -21.36 -11.51 19.62
C TRP A 211 -22.31 -12.65 19.96
N GLY A 212 -23.34 -12.34 20.73
CA GLY A 212 -24.36 -13.33 21.10
C GLY A 212 -25.24 -13.72 19.91
N VAL A 213 -25.80 -14.93 19.95
CA VAL A 213 -26.77 -15.37 18.94
C VAL A 213 -28.02 -14.49 18.94
N ALA A 214 -28.38 -13.91 20.10
CA ALA A 214 -29.52 -12.99 20.20
C ALA A 214 -29.31 -11.72 19.36
N ASP A 215 -28.08 -11.17 19.35
CA ASP A 215 -27.73 -10.00 18.54
C ASP A 215 -27.91 -10.32 17.04
N LEU A 216 -27.47 -11.52 16.61
CA LEU A 216 -27.69 -11.97 15.23
C LEU A 216 -29.19 -12.08 14.89
N VAL A 217 -30.00 -12.63 15.81
CA VAL A 217 -31.45 -12.75 15.59
C VAL A 217 -32.13 -11.39 15.45
N GLU A 218 -31.69 -10.40 16.22
CA GLU A 218 -32.20 -9.02 16.09
C GLU A 218 -31.90 -8.44 14.71
N GLU A 219 -30.65 -8.57 14.23
CA GLU A 219 -30.25 -8.09 12.90
C GLU A 219 -30.99 -8.82 11.78
N VAL A 220 -31.12 -10.15 11.86
CA VAL A 220 -31.87 -10.96 10.89
C VAL A 220 -33.34 -10.51 10.81
N ASN A 221 -33.98 -10.25 11.97
CA ASN A 221 -35.37 -9.81 12.00
C ASN A 221 -35.56 -8.35 11.53
N ALA A 222 -34.51 -7.54 11.57
CA ALA A 222 -34.55 -6.15 11.11
C ALA A 222 -34.40 -6.01 9.58
N VAL A 223 -34.00 -7.07 8.85
CA VAL A 223 -33.83 -7.03 7.39
C VAL A 223 -35.21 -6.88 6.75
N ALA A 224 -35.37 -5.82 5.91
CA ALA A 224 -36.62 -5.56 5.21
C ALA A 224 -36.89 -6.61 4.11
N GLU A 225 -38.15 -7.01 3.93
CA GLU A 225 -38.54 -7.98 2.90
C GLU A 225 -38.19 -7.50 1.49
N ASP A 226 -38.25 -6.19 1.24
CA ASP A 226 -37.86 -5.61 -0.07
C ASP A 226 -36.36 -5.81 -0.36
N ASP A 227 -35.50 -5.72 0.66
CA ASP A 227 -34.05 -5.95 0.48
C ASP A 227 -33.77 -7.42 0.17
N ILE A 228 -34.49 -8.34 0.83
CA ILE A 228 -34.40 -9.79 0.58
C ILE A 228 -34.84 -10.09 -0.87
N ASN A 229 -35.96 -9.53 -1.31
CA ASN A 229 -36.48 -9.72 -2.66
C ASN A 229 -35.53 -9.14 -3.72
N ASN A 230 -35.01 -7.96 -3.51
CA ASN A 230 -34.06 -7.31 -4.41
C ASN A 230 -32.78 -8.17 -4.55
N LYS A 231 -32.25 -8.68 -3.45
CA LYS A 231 -31.06 -9.55 -3.48
C LYS A 231 -31.35 -10.89 -4.19
N TYR A 232 -32.52 -11.45 -4.00
CA TYR A 232 -32.93 -12.67 -4.70
C TYR A 232 -33.02 -12.46 -6.21
N GLU A 233 -33.59 -11.34 -6.66
CA GLU A 233 -33.65 -10.99 -8.07
C GLU A 233 -32.27 -10.70 -8.69
N GLU A 234 -31.36 -10.11 -7.92
CA GLU A 234 -29.96 -9.94 -8.31
C GLU A 234 -29.26 -11.30 -8.51
N MET A 235 -29.43 -12.23 -7.56
CA MET A 235 -28.88 -13.58 -7.66
C MET A 235 -29.39 -14.34 -8.88
N LYS A 236 -30.68 -14.19 -9.26
CA LYS A 236 -31.23 -14.79 -10.47
C LYS A 236 -30.60 -14.27 -11.75
N LYS A 237 -30.05 -13.06 -11.76
CA LYS A 237 -29.33 -12.48 -12.90
C LYS A 237 -27.86 -12.92 -12.94
N GLU A 238 -27.25 -13.14 -11.80
CA GLU A 238 -25.84 -13.50 -11.71
C GLU A 238 -25.58 -15.00 -11.84
N TYR A 239 -26.53 -15.83 -11.40
CA TYR A 239 -26.38 -17.28 -11.35
C TYR A 239 -27.37 -18.00 -12.28
N ASN A 240 -26.90 -19.04 -12.94
CA ASN A 240 -27.77 -19.94 -13.67
C ASN A 240 -28.44 -20.92 -12.71
N PHE A 241 -29.73 -20.75 -12.46
CA PHE A 241 -30.52 -21.73 -11.70
C PHE A 241 -30.82 -22.94 -12.60
N VAL A 242 -30.46 -24.14 -12.14
CA VAL A 242 -30.74 -25.37 -12.86
C VAL A 242 -32.26 -25.63 -12.81
N GLU A 243 -32.87 -25.92 -13.95
CA GLU A 243 -34.29 -26.28 -14.02
C GLU A 243 -34.60 -27.50 -13.15
N GLY A 244 -35.78 -27.54 -12.55
CA GLY A 244 -36.24 -28.64 -11.67
C GLY A 244 -36.45 -28.19 -10.22
N GLU A 245 -35.75 -28.80 -9.27
CA GLU A 245 -35.94 -28.51 -7.83
C GLU A 245 -35.70 -27.05 -7.46
N ASN A 246 -34.85 -26.34 -8.22
CA ASN A 246 -34.46 -24.95 -7.98
C ASN A 246 -35.53 -23.93 -8.40
N SER A 247 -36.54 -24.34 -9.13
CA SER A 247 -37.73 -23.53 -9.54
C SER A 247 -38.91 -23.68 -8.60
N SER A 248 -38.79 -24.50 -7.55
CA SER A 248 -39.84 -24.72 -6.57
C SER A 248 -39.99 -23.54 -5.60
N GLU A 249 -41.25 -23.32 -5.17
CA GLU A 249 -41.56 -22.35 -4.11
C GLU A 249 -40.75 -22.58 -2.84
N LYS A 250 -40.45 -23.84 -2.53
CA LYS A 250 -39.58 -24.23 -1.39
C LYS A 250 -38.15 -23.77 -1.57
N PHE A 251 -37.60 -23.83 -2.78
CA PHE A 251 -36.25 -23.35 -3.08
C PHE A 251 -36.18 -21.83 -2.95
N GLU A 252 -37.15 -21.11 -3.48
CA GLU A 252 -37.23 -19.64 -3.33
C GLU A 252 -37.31 -19.25 -1.86
N HIS A 253 -38.20 -19.88 -1.09
CA HIS A 253 -38.32 -19.62 0.34
C HIS A 253 -37.01 -19.88 1.11
N ASN A 254 -36.34 -20.98 0.86
CA ASN A 254 -35.08 -21.33 1.53
C ASN A 254 -33.96 -20.36 1.12
N THR A 255 -33.89 -19.95 -0.14
CA THR A 255 -32.90 -18.99 -0.61
C THR A 255 -33.10 -17.62 0.02
N LYS A 256 -34.34 -17.13 0.07
CA LYS A 256 -34.70 -15.87 0.74
C LYS A 256 -34.40 -15.93 2.25
N TYR A 257 -34.61 -17.06 2.89
CA TYR A 257 -34.24 -17.26 4.29
C TYR A 257 -32.71 -17.19 4.51
N GLN A 258 -31.91 -17.69 3.56
CA GLN A 258 -30.45 -17.59 3.62
C GLN A 258 -29.93 -16.15 3.34
N ILE A 259 -30.67 -15.38 2.54
CA ILE A 259 -30.35 -13.98 2.24
C ILE A 259 -30.60 -13.09 3.47
N ARG A 260 -31.61 -13.39 4.26
CA ARG A 260 -31.94 -12.69 5.49
C ARG A 260 -30.85 -12.86 6.55
#